data_265687860035bc87260e42cf4ff4f3e8
#
_entry.id   265687860035bc87260e42cf4ff4f3e8
#
_cell.length_a   1.000
_cell.length_b   1.000
_cell.length_c   1.000
_cell.angle_alpha   90.00
_cell.angle_beta   90.00
_cell.angle_gamma   90.00
#
_symmetry.space_group_name_H-M   'P 1'
#
loop_
_entity.id
_entity.type
_entity.pdbx_description
1 polymer ?
#
loop_
_entity_poly.entity_id
_entity_poly.type
_entity_poly.pdbx_seq_one_letter_code
_entity_poly.pdbx_strand_id
1 'polypeptide(L)'
;MAVPNLGDLVVTTFENQVSNIADTITNEHALLNYLARRGNISDTSSGRQIWEPVVYGDNASVKWYDNFEIFSPPTDQQVVDAATFDWRQQGGFIAISGKEEIMNSGKAEKISFAVARIEQIMANLKNIAGESCYSTGTGSGGKELGGLQLLVADDPTAAGTVGGIPQNTNSWWQNYADLTVAGSSSTIGTNLRNAMNLAWRGVTVGTESPDLITADSNTYGYYESTLQELVRFTQTEKADSGFMSLKYKNADVIYDAYCPADHMYMLNTKTLKLKAAPGRKWTRGDKRTIQNADYDVIPVWFMGNLTVNNRRRNAVLKTTVS
;
A
#
# COMPACT_ATOMS: atom_id res chain seq x y z
N MET A 1 -9.20 -26.80 40.57
CA MET A 1 -8.49 -26.06 39.49
C MET A 1 -9.03 -24.63 39.49
N ALA A 2 -8.18 -23.65 39.64
CA ALA A 2 -8.58 -22.25 39.55
C ALA A 2 -9.11 -21.97 38.13
N VAL A 3 -10.28 -21.32 38.03
CA VAL A 3 -10.82 -20.89 36.72
C VAL A 3 -9.90 -19.80 36.21
N PRO A 4 -9.34 -19.94 34.99
CA PRO A 4 -8.45 -18.90 34.45
C PRO A 4 -9.22 -17.58 34.33
N ASN A 5 -8.53 -16.50 34.67
CA ASN A 5 -9.04 -15.14 34.55
C ASN A 5 -9.33 -14.82 33.06
N LEU A 6 -10.40 -14.07 32.77
CA LEU A 6 -10.74 -13.67 31.40
C LEU A 6 -9.56 -12.96 30.71
N GLY A 7 -8.85 -12.12 31.45
CA GLY A 7 -7.67 -11.44 30.93
C GLY A 7 -6.56 -12.40 30.48
N ASP A 8 -6.29 -13.43 31.26
CA ASP A 8 -5.27 -14.44 30.91
C ASP A 8 -5.73 -15.29 29.73
N LEU A 9 -7.03 -15.54 29.62
CA LEU A 9 -7.64 -16.29 28.54
C LEU A 9 -7.64 -15.50 27.22
N VAL A 10 -7.87 -14.19 27.29
CA VAL A 10 -7.72 -13.29 26.13
C VAL A 10 -6.25 -13.23 25.70
N VAL A 11 -5.32 -13.12 26.66
CA VAL A 11 -3.88 -13.10 26.36
C VAL A 11 -3.45 -14.39 25.67
N THR A 12 -3.83 -15.56 26.17
CA THR A 12 -3.44 -16.86 25.58
C THR A 12 -4.13 -17.11 24.24
N THR A 13 -5.39 -16.73 24.08
CA THR A 13 -6.10 -16.85 22.80
C THR A 13 -5.48 -15.90 21.78
N PHE A 14 -5.13 -14.70 22.21
CA PHE A 14 -4.47 -13.71 21.38
C PHE A 14 -3.04 -14.15 21.01
N GLU A 15 -2.29 -14.76 21.91
CA GLU A 15 -0.97 -15.32 21.62
C GLU A 15 -1.01 -16.37 20.52
N ASN A 16 -2.02 -17.21 20.51
CA ASN A 16 -2.22 -18.20 19.45
C ASN A 16 -2.64 -17.58 18.11
N GLN A 17 -3.27 -16.41 18.12
CA GLN A 17 -3.71 -15.71 16.91
C GLN A 17 -2.76 -14.61 16.43
N VAL A 18 -1.92 -14.07 17.32
CA VAL A 18 -1.02 -12.94 17.01
C VAL A 18 -0.01 -13.23 15.91
N SER A 19 0.48 -14.45 15.80
CA SER A 19 1.36 -14.82 14.68
C SER A 19 0.69 -14.63 13.32
N ASN A 20 -0.65 -14.64 13.28
CA ASN A 20 -1.44 -14.54 12.05
C ASN A 20 -2.03 -13.15 11.79
N ILE A 21 -1.99 -12.20 12.76
CA ILE A 21 -2.63 -10.89 12.59
C ILE A 21 -1.99 -10.09 11.44
N ALA A 22 -0.70 -9.94 11.47
CA ALA A 22 0.03 -9.20 10.43
C ALA A 22 -0.13 -9.88 9.06
N ASP A 23 -0.05 -11.20 9.03
CA ASP A 23 -0.21 -11.99 7.81
C ASP A 23 -1.66 -11.93 7.30
N THR A 24 -2.65 -11.96 8.19
CA THR A 24 -4.06 -11.85 7.83
C THR A 24 -4.38 -10.47 7.27
N ILE A 25 -3.93 -9.39 7.89
CA ILE A 25 -4.09 -8.01 7.38
C ILE A 25 -3.43 -7.88 6.01
N THR A 26 -2.21 -8.38 5.88
CA THR A 26 -1.47 -8.29 4.62
C THR A 26 -2.09 -9.14 3.51
N ASN A 27 -2.65 -10.30 3.83
CA ASN A 27 -3.18 -11.24 2.84
C ASN A 27 -4.57 -10.84 2.31
N GLU A 28 -5.37 -10.10 3.06
CA GLU A 28 -6.73 -9.72 2.64
C GLU A 28 -6.74 -8.52 1.68
N HIS A 29 -5.71 -7.68 1.67
CA HIS A 29 -5.62 -6.53 0.76
C HIS A 29 -4.81 -6.86 -0.47
N ALA A 30 -5.39 -6.68 -1.66
CA ALA A 30 -4.74 -7.02 -2.92
C ALA A 30 -3.36 -6.35 -3.06
N LEU A 31 -3.28 -5.05 -2.80
CA LEU A 31 -2.02 -4.30 -2.86
C LEU A 31 -1.00 -4.79 -1.83
N LEU A 32 -1.40 -4.92 -0.55
CA LEU A 32 -0.48 -5.34 0.52
C LEU A 32 0.00 -6.77 0.33
N ASN A 33 -0.90 -7.68 -0.08
CA ASN A 33 -0.55 -9.06 -0.40
C ASN A 33 0.49 -9.12 -1.52
N TYR A 34 0.29 -8.35 -2.58
CA TYR A 34 1.22 -8.33 -3.69
C TYR A 34 2.60 -7.78 -3.27
N LEU A 35 2.64 -6.71 -2.48
CA LEU A 35 3.88 -6.15 -1.93
C LEU A 35 4.58 -7.16 -1.00
N ALA A 36 3.84 -7.88 -0.17
CA ALA A 36 4.39 -8.92 0.72
C ALA A 36 5.02 -10.07 -0.07
N ARG A 37 4.33 -10.58 -1.08
CA ARG A 37 4.84 -11.67 -1.94
C ARG A 37 6.10 -11.29 -2.71
N ARG A 38 6.25 -10.02 -3.03
CA ARG A 38 7.44 -9.47 -3.69
C ARG A 38 8.57 -9.13 -2.71
N GLY A 39 8.37 -9.28 -1.40
CA GLY A 39 9.35 -8.91 -0.39
C GLY A 39 9.53 -7.40 -0.23
N ASN A 40 8.54 -6.61 -0.63
CA ASN A 40 8.56 -5.14 -0.55
C ASN A 40 7.98 -4.61 0.77
N ILE A 41 7.72 -5.48 1.73
CA ILE A 41 7.45 -5.11 3.11
C ILE A 41 8.73 -5.36 3.90
N SER A 42 9.40 -4.29 4.31
CA SER A 42 10.69 -4.37 4.99
C SER A 42 10.69 -3.62 6.30
N ASP A 43 11.40 -4.17 7.26
CA ASP A 43 11.68 -3.48 8.50
C ASP A 43 12.80 -2.46 8.27
N THR A 44 12.59 -1.24 8.74
CA THR A 44 13.58 -0.17 8.67
C THR A 44 13.88 0.29 10.08
N SER A 45 15.10 0.12 10.49
CA SER A 45 15.55 0.58 11.80
C SER A 45 16.01 2.02 11.71
N SER A 46 15.39 2.84 12.57
CA SER A 46 15.85 4.14 13.04
C SER A 46 15.89 5.33 12.07
N GLY A 47 15.75 6.47 12.68
CA GLY A 47 15.77 7.78 12.07
C GLY A 47 14.49 8.54 12.37
N ARG A 48 14.58 9.84 12.33
CA ARG A 48 13.42 10.72 12.48
C ARG A 48 12.43 10.56 11.33
N GLN A 49 12.92 10.18 10.16
CA GLN A 49 12.16 9.97 8.93
C GLN A 49 12.66 8.75 8.18
N ILE A 50 11.85 8.21 7.33
CA ILE A 50 12.20 7.13 6.42
C ILE A 50 12.84 7.74 5.17
N TRP A 51 14.02 7.29 4.79
CA TRP A 51 14.77 7.81 3.65
C TRP A 51 14.78 6.80 2.51
N GLU A 52 14.48 7.27 1.31
CA GLU A 52 14.62 6.53 0.05
C GLU A 52 15.58 7.27 -0.88
N PRO A 53 16.70 6.67 -1.25
CA PRO A 53 17.63 7.29 -2.19
C PRO A 53 16.99 7.34 -3.58
N VAL A 54 17.10 8.50 -4.23
CA VAL A 54 16.61 8.76 -5.58
C VAL A 54 17.77 9.22 -6.45
N VAL A 55 18.03 8.50 -7.53
CA VAL A 55 19.01 8.88 -8.54
C VAL A 55 18.26 9.48 -9.74
N TYR A 56 18.51 10.72 -10.08
CA TYR A 56 17.74 11.43 -11.09
C TYR A 56 18.58 12.06 -12.21
N GLY A 57 19.87 12.20 -12.02
CA GLY A 57 20.75 12.85 -12.98
C GLY A 57 21.71 11.88 -13.66
N ASP A 58 22.09 12.22 -14.87
CA ASP A 58 23.14 11.53 -15.61
C ASP A 58 24.49 12.16 -15.26
N ASN A 59 25.53 11.34 -15.24
CA ASN A 59 26.87 11.85 -15.04
C ASN A 59 27.43 12.41 -16.38
N ALA A 60 27.54 13.72 -16.45
CA ALA A 60 28.02 14.41 -17.68
C ALA A 60 29.48 14.09 -18.05
N SER A 61 30.23 13.40 -17.18
CA SER A 61 31.60 12.97 -17.54
C SER A 61 31.61 11.72 -18.43
N VAL A 62 30.49 11.01 -18.57
CA VAL A 62 30.41 9.82 -19.43
C VAL A 62 30.18 10.26 -20.87
N LYS A 63 31.18 10.08 -21.72
CA LYS A 63 31.13 10.42 -23.14
C LYS A 63 31.94 9.44 -23.97
N TRP A 64 31.64 9.39 -25.27
CA TRP A 64 32.49 8.75 -26.23
C TRP A 64 33.72 9.65 -26.47
N TYR A 65 34.92 9.08 -26.60
CA TYR A 65 36.17 9.82 -26.77
C TYR A 65 37.02 9.20 -27.86
N ASP A 66 37.88 10.03 -28.49
CA ASP A 66 38.87 9.59 -29.44
C ASP A 66 40.29 9.58 -28.82
N ASN A 67 41.25 9.04 -29.53
CA ASN A 67 42.56 8.53 -29.08
C ASN A 67 43.40 9.48 -28.23
N PHE A 68 43.28 10.80 -28.38
CA PHE A 68 44.05 11.82 -27.64
C PHE A 68 43.18 12.86 -26.93
N GLU A 69 41.87 12.55 -26.70
CA GLU A 69 40.99 13.49 -26.05
C GLU A 69 41.24 13.53 -24.53
N ILE A 70 41.38 14.74 -24.01
CA ILE A 70 41.58 14.97 -22.58
C ILE A 70 40.22 14.94 -21.88
N PHE A 71 40.08 14.07 -20.88
CA PHE A 71 38.94 14.09 -19.99
C PHE A 71 39.08 15.22 -18.95
N SER A 72 38.17 16.18 -19.00
CA SER A 72 38.04 17.15 -17.91
C SER A 72 37.36 16.50 -16.73
N PRO A 73 37.89 16.60 -15.50
CA PRO A 73 37.18 16.15 -14.31
C PRO A 73 35.81 16.83 -14.25
N PRO A 74 34.75 16.11 -13.89
CA PRO A 74 33.44 16.71 -13.73
C PRO A 74 33.46 17.72 -12.58
N THR A 75 32.85 18.86 -12.79
CA THR A 75 32.45 19.75 -11.71
C THR A 75 31.40 19.00 -10.80
N ASP A 76 31.30 19.39 -9.55
CA ASP A 76 30.35 18.84 -8.61
C ASP A 76 28.95 18.79 -9.22
N GLN A 77 28.38 17.58 -9.31
CA GLN A 77 27.06 17.32 -9.91
C GLN A 77 26.17 16.68 -8.89
N GLN A 78 25.09 17.33 -8.58
CA GLN A 78 24.06 16.75 -7.72
C GLN A 78 23.19 15.79 -8.55
N VAL A 79 23.51 14.51 -8.52
CA VAL A 79 22.81 13.43 -9.26
C VAL A 79 21.96 12.53 -8.37
N VAL A 80 22.08 12.70 -7.05
CA VAL A 80 21.40 11.89 -6.04
C VAL A 80 20.67 12.80 -5.06
N ASP A 81 19.44 12.49 -4.78
CA ASP A 81 18.62 13.11 -3.74
C ASP A 81 18.01 12.03 -2.85
N ALA A 82 17.37 12.41 -1.76
CA ALA A 82 16.70 11.50 -0.87
C ALA A 82 15.24 11.92 -0.66
N ALA A 83 14.32 11.05 -1.05
CA ALA A 83 12.93 11.23 -0.67
C ALA A 83 12.74 10.85 0.80
N THR A 84 12.10 11.73 1.56
CA THR A 84 11.90 11.60 3.00
C THR A 84 10.41 11.41 3.33
N PHE A 85 10.08 10.38 4.08
CA PHE A 85 8.71 10.07 4.50
C PHE A 85 8.62 10.03 6.02
N ASP A 86 7.57 10.65 6.57
CA ASP A 86 7.34 10.67 8.00
C ASP A 86 6.82 9.31 8.49
N TRP A 87 7.17 8.95 9.72
CA TRP A 87 6.58 7.82 10.41
C TRP A 87 5.11 8.07 10.71
N ARG A 88 4.27 7.12 10.39
CA ARG A 88 2.84 7.10 10.69
C ARG A 88 2.53 5.97 11.66
N GLN A 89 1.55 6.16 12.52
CA GLN A 89 1.22 5.19 13.55
C GLN A 89 -0.28 4.87 13.50
N GLN A 90 -0.58 3.58 13.59
CA GLN A 90 -1.93 3.06 13.74
C GLN A 90 -1.95 2.24 15.02
N GLY A 91 -3.02 2.33 15.80
CA GLY A 91 -3.17 1.53 17.00
C GLY A 91 -4.61 1.22 17.31
N GLY A 92 -4.83 0.08 17.95
CA GLY A 92 -6.10 -0.32 18.49
C GLY A 92 -5.94 -0.90 19.88
N PHE A 93 -7.00 -0.88 20.70
CA PHE A 93 -6.99 -1.39 22.05
C PHE A 93 -8.13 -2.39 22.23
N ILE A 94 -7.83 -3.52 22.83
CA ILE A 94 -8.81 -4.44 23.39
C ILE A 94 -8.99 -4.07 24.85
N ALA A 95 -10.15 -3.56 25.23
CA ALA A 95 -10.47 -3.25 26.62
C ALA A 95 -11.38 -4.33 27.21
N ILE A 96 -11.12 -4.75 28.43
CA ILE A 96 -11.87 -5.74 29.18
C ILE A 96 -12.16 -5.15 30.54
N SER A 97 -13.44 -4.94 30.84
CA SER A 97 -13.88 -4.43 32.15
C SER A 97 -13.99 -5.55 33.17
N GLY A 98 -13.64 -5.29 34.43
CA GLY A 98 -13.82 -6.22 35.54
C GLY A 98 -15.29 -6.68 35.73
N LYS A 99 -16.26 -5.80 35.44
CA LYS A 99 -17.67 -6.13 35.42
C LYS A 99 -18.02 -7.17 34.33
N GLU A 100 -17.51 -6.99 33.12
CA GLU A 100 -17.73 -7.94 32.01
C GLU A 100 -17.10 -9.30 32.33
N GLU A 101 -15.98 -9.31 33.04
CA GLU A 101 -15.33 -10.53 33.50
C GLU A 101 -16.20 -11.33 34.45
N ILE A 102 -16.85 -10.67 35.38
CA ILE A 102 -17.74 -11.31 36.37
C ILE A 102 -19.03 -11.78 35.69
N MET A 103 -19.64 -10.97 34.84
CA MET A 103 -20.90 -11.30 34.16
C MET A 103 -20.75 -12.49 33.19
N ASN A 104 -19.57 -12.62 32.57
CA ASN A 104 -19.28 -13.72 31.64
C ASN A 104 -18.61 -14.89 32.36
N SER A 105 -19.33 -15.52 33.29
CA SER A 105 -18.75 -16.46 34.26
C SER A 105 -18.48 -17.88 33.74
N GLY A 106 -19.03 -18.26 32.58
CA GLY A 106 -18.82 -19.58 31.96
C GLY A 106 -17.50 -19.66 31.17
N LYS A 107 -16.83 -20.81 31.22
CA LYS A 107 -15.56 -20.98 30.47
C LYS A 107 -15.76 -20.84 28.96
N ALA A 108 -16.81 -21.40 28.41
CA ALA A 108 -17.14 -21.33 26.97
C ALA A 108 -17.52 -19.90 26.54
N GLU A 109 -18.33 -19.22 27.38
CA GLU A 109 -18.74 -17.82 27.13
C GLU A 109 -17.55 -16.86 27.17
N LYS A 110 -16.64 -17.04 28.14
CA LYS A 110 -15.40 -16.24 28.22
C LYS A 110 -14.53 -16.38 26.97
N ILE A 111 -14.38 -17.59 26.46
CA ILE A 111 -13.61 -17.85 25.23
C ILE A 111 -14.29 -17.19 24.04
N SER A 112 -15.60 -17.36 23.88
CA SER A 112 -16.36 -16.77 22.77
C SER A 112 -16.30 -15.25 22.78
N PHE A 113 -16.44 -14.62 23.94
CA PHE A 113 -16.35 -13.17 24.10
C PHE A 113 -14.95 -12.63 23.75
N ALA A 114 -13.90 -13.30 24.22
CA ALA A 114 -12.52 -12.91 23.91
C ALA A 114 -12.23 -12.99 22.41
N VAL A 115 -12.65 -14.07 21.76
CA VAL A 115 -12.48 -14.25 20.31
C VAL A 115 -13.22 -13.16 19.53
N ALA A 116 -14.48 -12.88 19.87
CA ALA A 116 -15.26 -11.84 19.20
C ALA A 116 -14.63 -10.44 19.29
N ARG A 117 -14.06 -10.10 20.45
CA ARG A 117 -13.35 -8.82 20.64
C ARG A 117 -12.08 -8.74 19.80
N ILE A 118 -11.33 -9.83 19.69
CA ILE A 118 -10.13 -9.92 18.86
C ILE A 118 -10.51 -9.77 17.38
N GLU A 119 -11.52 -10.51 16.92
CA GLU A 119 -11.99 -10.45 15.53
C GLU A 119 -12.47 -9.06 15.14
N GLN A 120 -13.21 -8.38 16.04
CA GLN A 120 -13.67 -7.00 15.82
C GLN A 120 -12.51 -6.03 15.59
N ILE A 121 -11.48 -6.08 16.42
CA ILE A 121 -10.31 -5.20 16.27
C ILE A 121 -9.52 -5.54 15.01
N MET A 122 -9.37 -6.84 14.73
CA MET A 122 -8.68 -7.25 13.50
C MET A 122 -9.40 -6.75 12.24
N ALA A 123 -10.74 -6.88 12.20
CA ALA A 123 -11.52 -6.35 11.08
C ALA A 123 -11.34 -4.83 10.91
N ASN A 124 -11.39 -4.07 12.01
CA ASN A 124 -11.18 -2.62 11.95
C ASN A 124 -9.77 -2.24 11.50
N LEU A 125 -8.74 -2.92 12.01
CA LEU A 125 -7.35 -2.67 11.60
C LEU A 125 -7.14 -2.97 10.13
N LYS A 126 -7.76 -4.05 9.62
CA LYS A 126 -7.73 -4.39 8.20
C LYS A 126 -8.33 -3.29 7.34
N ASN A 127 -9.56 -2.86 7.64
CA ASN A 127 -10.26 -1.83 6.88
C ASN A 127 -9.45 -0.54 6.83
N ILE A 128 -8.97 -0.06 7.98
CA ILE A 128 -8.16 1.16 8.03
C ILE A 128 -6.84 1.00 7.26
N ALA A 129 -6.20 -0.18 7.33
CA ALA A 129 -4.98 -0.44 6.57
C ALA A 129 -5.24 -0.41 5.05
N GLY A 130 -6.35 -1.01 4.58
CA GLY A 130 -6.75 -1.00 3.18
C GLY A 130 -7.06 0.40 2.67
N GLU A 131 -7.89 1.16 3.38
CA GLU A 131 -8.20 2.55 3.06
C GLU A 131 -6.93 3.41 3.01
N SER A 132 -6.05 3.25 3.99
CA SER A 132 -4.80 4.02 4.08
C SER A 132 -3.85 3.77 2.91
N CYS A 133 -3.87 2.60 2.29
CA CYS A 133 -3.05 2.31 1.11
C CYS A 133 -3.41 3.18 -0.10
N TYR A 134 -4.64 3.67 -0.17
CA TYR A 134 -5.12 4.56 -1.23
C TYR A 134 -5.34 6.00 -0.75
N SER A 135 -4.99 6.34 0.47
CA SER A 135 -5.23 7.67 1.04
C SER A 135 -4.33 8.74 0.43
N THR A 136 -4.72 10.00 0.62
CA THR A 136 -3.89 11.17 0.31
C THR A 136 -2.84 11.46 1.40
N GLY A 137 -2.91 10.75 2.55
CA GLY A 137 -2.08 11.02 3.72
C GLY A 137 -2.47 12.26 4.52
N THR A 138 -3.57 12.92 4.15
CA THR A 138 -4.06 14.13 4.83
C THR A 138 -5.19 13.86 5.83
N GLY A 139 -5.81 12.71 5.75
CA GLY A 139 -6.87 12.27 6.66
C GLY A 139 -6.38 12.16 8.11
N SER A 140 -7.33 12.13 9.04
CA SER A 140 -7.06 12.07 10.49
C SER A 140 -6.10 13.17 10.97
N GLY A 141 -6.14 14.36 10.36
CA GLY A 141 -5.23 15.47 10.67
C GLY A 141 -3.79 15.20 10.20
N GLY A 142 -3.61 14.50 9.10
CA GLY A 142 -2.30 14.19 8.52
C GLY A 142 -1.57 13.03 9.21
N LYS A 143 -2.28 12.18 9.94
CA LYS A 143 -1.71 11.03 10.66
C LYS A 143 -1.81 9.72 9.90
N GLU A 144 -2.54 9.69 8.78
CA GLU A 144 -2.68 8.50 7.93
C GLU A 144 -1.41 8.20 7.15
N LEU A 145 -1.33 6.96 6.66
CA LEU A 145 -0.27 6.57 5.72
C LEU A 145 -0.36 7.42 4.45
N GLY A 146 0.78 7.76 3.86
CA GLY A 146 0.83 8.33 2.53
C GLY A 146 0.53 7.25 1.50
N GLY A 147 -0.72 7.09 1.09
CA GLY A 147 -1.16 6.08 0.15
C GLY A 147 -0.92 6.43 -1.32
N LEU A 148 -1.52 5.65 -2.22
CA LEU A 148 -1.30 5.78 -3.65
C LEU A 148 -1.74 7.13 -4.20
N GLN A 149 -2.82 7.74 -3.69
CA GLN A 149 -3.24 9.08 -4.13
C GLN A 149 -2.17 10.16 -3.89
N LEU A 150 -1.33 9.99 -2.86
CA LEU A 150 -0.19 10.87 -2.62
C LEU A 150 1.00 10.50 -3.50
N LEU A 151 1.34 9.20 -3.54
CA LEU A 151 2.56 8.73 -4.19
C LEU A 151 2.45 8.72 -5.71
N VAL A 152 1.25 8.45 -6.24
CA VAL A 152 0.91 8.45 -7.67
C VAL A 152 -0.25 9.44 -7.86
N ALA A 153 0.10 10.72 -7.84
CA ALA A 153 -0.89 11.81 -7.85
C ALA A 153 -1.64 11.89 -9.17
N ASP A 154 -2.91 12.28 -9.12
CA ASP A 154 -3.76 12.55 -10.27
C ASP A 154 -3.22 13.73 -11.09
N ASP A 155 -2.77 14.78 -10.41
CA ASP A 155 -2.07 15.90 -11.05
C ASP A 155 -0.64 16.01 -10.53
N PRO A 156 0.33 15.36 -11.19
CA PRO A 156 1.72 15.42 -10.80
C PRO A 156 2.38 16.77 -11.10
N THR A 157 1.72 17.67 -11.82
CA THR A 157 2.21 19.02 -12.17
C THR A 157 1.74 20.08 -11.19
N ALA A 158 0.74 19.77 -10.36
CA ALA A 158 0.25 20.68 -9.33
C ALA A 158 1.32 21.00 -8.29
N ALA A 159 1.18 22.15 -7.67
CA ALA A 159 2.03 22.53 -6.55
C ALA A 159 1.86 21.55 -5.38
N GLY A 160 2.95 21.05 -4.86
CA GLY A 160 2.96 20.09 -3.75
C GLY A 160 4.29 19.38 -3.61
N THR A 161 4.49 18.74 -2.48
CA THR A 161 5.71 17.99 -2.19
C THR A 161 5.35 16.54 -1.87
N VAL A 162 6.09 15.60 -2.46
CA VAL A 162 6.00 14.18 -2.16
C VAL A 162 7.39 13.68 -1.78
N GLY A 163 7.49 13.10 -0.59
CA GLY A 163 8.79 12.73 -0.05
C GLY A 163 9.74 13.92 0.16
N GLY A 164 9.22 15.11 0.48
CA GLY A 164 10.01 16.33 0.63
C GLY A 164 10.47 16.98 -0.69
N ILE A 165 10.22 16.34 -1.84
CA ILE A 165 10.63 16.83 -3.16
C ILE A 165 9.44 17.52 -3.84
N PRO A 166 9.57 18.80 -4.27
CA PRO A 166 8.50 19.50 -5.00
C PRO A 166 8.22 18.82 -6.35
N GLN A 167 6.98 18.43 -6.61
CA GLN A 167 6.64 17.70 -7.84
C GLN A 167 6.50 18.62 -9.07
N ASN A 168 6.04 19.86 -8.88
CA ASN A 168 5.83 20.80 -9.98
C ASN A 168 7.12 21.30 -10.64
N THR A 169 8.23 21.36 -9.90
CA THR A 169 9.52 21.81 -10.40
C THR A 169 10.43 20.68 -10.88
N ASN A 170 10.17 19.45 -10.43
CA ASN A 170 11.01 18.30 -10.72
C ASN A 170 10.29 17.29 -11.63
N SER A 171 10.40 17.46 -12.94
CA SER A 171 9.73 16.59 -13.92
C SER A 171 10.17 15.12 -13.83
N TRP A 172 11.39 14.87 -13.36
CA TRP A 172 11.90 13.51 -13.12
C TRP A 172 11.21 12.81 -11.92
N TRP A 173 10.52 13.58 -11.04
CA TRP A 173 9.76 13.07 -9.90
C TRP A 173 8.26 12.94 -10.15
N GLN A 174 7.79 13.29 -11.35
CA GLN A 174 6.39 13.22 -11.73
C GLN A 174 6.02 11.80 -12.18
N ASN A 175 4.86 11.29 -11.71
CA ASN A 175 4.25 10.08 -12.26
C ASN A 175 3.50 10.40 -13.56
N TYR A 176 3.15 9.37 -14.32
CA TYR A 176 2.24 9.53 -15.45
C TYR A 176 0.79 9.62 -14.92
N ALA A 177 0.02 10.56 -15.45
CA ALA A 177 -1.39 10.71 -15.14
C ALA A 177 -2.20 10.99 -16.41
N ASP A 178 -3.33 10.31 -16.58
CA ASP A 178 -4.32 10.61 -17.60
C ASP A 178 -5.73 10.54 -16.98
N LEU A 179 -6.31 11.69 -16.73
CA LEU A 179 -7.62 11.85 -16.11
C LEU A 179 -8.73 12.09 -17.17
N THR A 180 -8.37 12.01 -18.46
CA THR A 180 -9.26 12.38 -19.56
C THR A 180 -9.84 11.19 -20.31
N VAL A 181 -9.76 9.99 -19.72
CA VAL A 181 -10.28 8.76 -20.33
C VAL A 181 -11.81 8.80 -20.28
N ALA A 182 -12.43 9.44 -21.28
CA ALA A 182 -13.88 9.60 -21.38
C ALA A 182 -14.49 8.70 -22.45
N GLY A 183 -15.76 8.36 -22.28
CA GLY A 183 -16.52 7.59 -23.27
C GLY A 183 -17.92 7.26 -22.80
N SER A 184 -18.76 6.83 -23.74
CA SER A 184 -20.06 6.22 -23.41
C SER A 184 -19.85 4.81 -22.85
N SER A 185 -20.88 4.23 -22.26
CA SER A 185 -20.86 2.86 -21.73
C SER A 185 -20.33 1.82 -22.73
N SER A 186 -20.50 2.04 -24.04
CA SER A 186 -20.04 1.13 -25.09
C SER A 186 -18.60 1.41 -25.57
N THR A 187 -18.07 2.61 -25.37
CA THR A 187 -16.75 3.01 -25.90
C THR A 187 -15.67 3.16 -24.84
N ILE A 188 -16.07 3.31 -23.58
CA ILE A 188 -15.15 3.58 -22.47
C ILE A 188 -14.09 2.48 -22.31
N GLY A 189 -14.44 1.22 -22.49
CA GLY A 189 -13.50 0.10 -22.41
C GLY A 189 -12.40 0.19 -23.46
N THR A 190 -12.76 0.52 -24.72
CA THR A 190 -11.79 0.71 -25.81
C THR A 190 -10.88 1.91 -25.53
N ASN A 191 -11.45 3.02 -25.07
CA ASN A 191 -10.68 4.22 -24.74
C ASN A 191 -9.74 3.99 -23.55
N LEU A 192 -10.21 3.27 -22.53
CA LEU A 192 -9.39 2.84 -21.41
C LEU A 192 -8.20 1.99 -21.87
N ARG A 193 -8.44 1.01 -22.74
CA ARG A 193 -7.37 0.16 -23.28
C ARG A 193 -6.34 0.95 -24.07
N ASN A 194 -6.76 1.96 -24.83
CA ASN A 194 -5.86 2.86 -25.54
C ASN A 194 -5.03 3.72 -24.55
N ALA A 195 -5.66 4.27 -23.51
CA ALA A 195 -5.00 5.01 -22.45
C ALA A 195 -3.98 4.12 -21.68
N MET A 196 -4.35 2.87 -21.37
CA MET A 196 -3.45 1.88 -20.77
C MET A 196 -2.22 1.63 -21.63
N ASN A 197 -2.38 1.57 -22.97
CA ASN A 197 -1.25 1.41 -23.89
C ASN A 197 -0.32 2.63 -23.90
N LEU A 198 -0.86 3.85 -23.80
CA LEU A 198 -0.09 5.07 -23.70
C LEU A 198 0.65 5.16 -22.36
N ALA A 199 -0.07 4.93 -21.27
CA ALA A 199 0.50 4.92 -19.92
C ALA A 199 1.62 3.87 -19.80
N TRP A 200 1.38 2.66 -20.27
CA TRP A 200 2.39 1.59 -20.25
C TRP A 200 3.70 2.01 -20.93
N ARG A 201 3.61 2.62 -22.11
CA ARG A 201 4.79 3.10 -22.83
C ARG A 201 5.47 4.26 -22.12
N GLY A 202 4.68 5.13 -21.46
CA GLY A 202 5.20 6.28 -20.72
C GLY A 202 5.98 5.90 -19.45
N VAL A 203 5.59 4.79 -18.79
CA VAL A 203 6.22 4.36 -17.52
C VAL A 203 7.25 3.25 -17.70
N THR A 204 7.25 2.55 -18.85
CA THR A 204 8.24 1.50 -19.14
C THR A 204 9.55 2.11 -19.61
N VAL A 205 10.65 1.74 -18.97
CA VAL A 205 12.01 2.13 -19.41
C VAL A 205 12.91 0.90 -19.37
N GLY A 206 13.46 0.57 -20.54
CA GLY A 206 14.27 -0.64 -20.70
C GLY A 206 13.45 -1.90 -20.42
N THR A 207 13.92 -2.71 -19.51
CA THR A 207 13.27 -3.96 -19.09
C THR A 207 12.29 -3.77 -17.93
N GLU A 208 12.24 -2.57 -17.32
CA GLU A 208 11.36 -2.30 -16.20
C GLU A 208 10.00 -1.77 -16.70
N SER A 209 8.97 -2.52 -16.39
CA SER A 209 7.58 -2.22 -16.71
C SER A 209 6.71 -2.37 -15.45
N PRO A 210 5.50 -1.81 -15.44
CA PRO A 210 4.53 -2.11 -14.41
C PRO A 210 4.29 -3.62 -14.28
N ASP A 211 4.11 -4.10 -13.08
CA ASP A 211 3.86 -5.52 -12.77
C ASP A 211 2.55 -5.75 -12.02
N LEU A 212 1.93 -4.68 -11.53
CA LEU A 212 0.65 -4.69 -10.87
C LEU A 212 -0.23 -3.55 -11.39
N ILE A 213 -1.50 -3.86 -11.64
CA ILE A 213 -2.54 -2.89 -11.96
C ILE A 213 -3.67 -3.10 -10.98
N THR A 214 -3.99 -2.07 -10.19
CA THR A 214 -5.13 -2.09 -9.28
C THR A 214 -6.20 -1.14 -9.81
N ALA A 215 -7.45 -1.57 -9.78
CA ALA A 215 -8.57 -0.78 -10.31
C ALA A 215 -9.79 -0.88 -9.39
N ASP A 216 -10.63 0.13 -9.45
CA ASP A 216 -11.95 0.09 -8.84
C ASP A 216 -12.91 -0.82 -9.63
N SER A 217 -14.10 -1.05 -9.08
CA SER A 217 -15.11 -1.94 -9.66
C SER A 217 -15.51 -1.55 -11.08
N ASN A 218 -15.76 -0.27 -11.33
CA ASN A 218 -16.23 0.22 -12.62
C ASN A 218 -15.14 0.08 -13.68
N THR A 219 -13.96 0.58 -13.37
CA THR A 219 -12.82 0.57 -14.29
C THR A 219 -12.35 -0.85 -14.59
N TYR A 220 -12.37 -1.72 -13.59
CA TYR A 220 -12.08 -3.15 -13.78
C TYR A 220 -13.09 -3.80 -14.73
N GLY A 221 -14.41 -3.53 -14.52
CA GLY A 221 -15.47 -4.05 -15.37
C GLY A 221 -15.38 -3.56 -16.82
N TYR A 222 -14.99 -2.30 -17.04
CA TYR A 222 -14.76 -1.78 -18.40
C TYR A 222 -13.58 -2.48 -19.07
N TYR A 223 -12.52 -2.77 -18.35
CA TYR A 223 -11.40 -3.55 -18.88
C TYR A 223 -11.82 -4.99 -19.17
N GLU A 224 -12.51 -5.66 -18.26
CA GLU A 224 -13.01 -7.02 -18.43
C GLU A 224 -13.90 -7.16 -19.66
N SER A 225 -14.82 -6.21 -19.89
CA SER A 225 -15.71 -6.23 -21.04
C SER A 225 -14.96 -6.23 -22.39
N THR A 226 -13.78 -5.60 -22.45
CA THR A 226 -12.95 -5.59 -23.66
C THR A 226 -12.25 -6.92 -23.94
N LEU A 227 -12.15 -7.80 -22.93
CA LEU A 227 -11.50 -9.09 -23.06
C LEU A 227 -12.46 -10.19 -23.47
N GLN A 228 -13.76 -10.04 -23.16
CA GLN A 228 -14.77 -11.09 -23.45
C GLN A 228 -14.91 -11.40 -24.95
N GLU A 229 -14.56 -10.49 -25.82
CA GLU A 229 -14.57 -10.71 -27.26
C GLU A 229 -13.35 -11.52 -27.78
N LEU A 230 -12.26 -11.61 -27.05
CA LEU A 230 -10.97 -12.07 -27.58
C LEU A 230 -10.25 -13.18 -26.79
N VAL A 231 -10.63 -13.52 -25.56
CA VAL A 231 -9.77 -14.40 -24.73
C VAL A 231 -10.54 -15.47 -23.96
N ARG A 232 -10.21 -16.73 -24.20
CA ARG A 232 -10.39 -17.82 -23.23
C ARG A 232 -9.47 -17.58 -22.04
N PHE A 233 -10.05 -17.49 -20.85
CA PHE A 233 -9.31 -17.39 -19.59
C PHE A 233 -8.34 -18.58 -19.45
N THR A 234 -7.06 -18.30 -19.48
CA THR A 234 -6.05 -19.28 -19.08
C THR A 234 -5.66 -18.94 -17.64
N GLN A 235 -6.42 -19.48 -16.70
CA GLN A 235 -6.03 -19.46 -15.29
C GLN A 235 -4.94 -20.52 -15.09
N THR A 236 -3.73 -20.09 -14.85
CA THR A 236 -2.66 -20.97 -14.38
C THR A 236 -2.01 -20.33 -13.15
N GLU A 237 -2.02 -21.04 -12.05
CA GLU A 237 -1.19 -20.88 -10.84
C GLU A 237 -1.48 -19.77 -9.81
N LYS A 238 -2.40 -18.83 -10.02
CA LYS A 238 -2.68 -17.78 -9.02
C LYS A 238 -4.02 -17.87 -8.30
N ALA A 239 -4.74 -18.96 -8.49
CA ALA A 239 -5.97 -19.26 -7.74
C ALA A 239 -5.73 -19.48 -6.24
N ASP A 240 -4.48 -19.63 -5.83
CA ASP A 240 -4.07 -19.95 -4.45
C ASP A 240 -4.20 -18.77 -3.47
N SER A 241 -4.45 -17.55 -3.98
CA SER A 241 -4.57 -16.36 -3.13
C SER A 241 -5.96 -15.75 -3.04
N GLY A 242 -6.96 -16.38 -3.67
CA GLY A 242 -8.34 -15.92 -3.61
C GLY A 242 -8.68 -14.65 -4.39
N PHE A 243 -7.71 -14.00 -5.06
CA PHE A 243 -7.96 -12.85 -5.92
C PHE A 243 -8.09 -13.27 -7.38
N MET A 244 -9.21 -12.95 -8.01
CA MET A 244 -9.38 -13.09 -9.47
C MET A 244 -8.53 -12.02 -10.15
N SER A 245 -7.50 -12.41 -10.89
CA SER A 245 -6.65 -11.49 -11.64
C SER A 245 -6.77 -11.70 -13.14
N LEU A 246 -6.98 -10.62 -13.87
CA LEU A 246 -6.81 -10.58 -15.33
C LEU A 246 -5.35 -10.22 -15.63
N LYS A 247 -4.91 -10.46 -16.86
CA LYS A 247 -3.56 -10.07 -17.29
C LYS A 247 -3.60 -8.98 -18.35
N TYR A 248 -2.73 -8.00 -18.19
CA TYR A 248 -2.43 -7.01 -19.19
C TYR A 248 -0.93 -7.00 -19.46
N LYS A 249 -0.50 -7.49 -20.61
CA LYS A 249 0.92 -7.75 -20.91
C LYS A 249 1.54 -8.62 -19.81
N ASN A 250 2.52 -8.09 -19.06
CA ASN A 250 3.18 -8.81 -17.96
C ASN A 250 2.62 -8.45 -16.58
N ALA A 251 1.66 -7.52 -16.49
CA ALA A 251 1.07 -7.10 -15.25
C ALA A 251 -0.20 -7.87 -14.90
N ASP A 252 -0.39 -8.09 -13.61
CA ASP A 252 -1.65 -8.61 -13.08
C ASP A 252 -2.62 -7.45 -12.87
N VAL A 253 -3.84 -7.57 -13.38
CA VAL A 253 -4.92 -6.60 -13.16
C VAL A 253 -5.84 -7.14 -12.08
N ILE A 254 -5.95 -6.43 -10.97
CA ILE A 254 -6.66 -6.86 -9.78
C ILE A 254 -7.71 -5.81 -9.42
N TYR A 255 -8.91 -6.27 -9.09
CA TYR A 255 -9.91 -5.44 -8.44
C TYR A 255 -9.54 -5.22 -6.98
N ASP A 256 -9.63 -3.98 -6.52
CA ASP A 256 -9.47 -3.63 -5.11
C ASP A 256 -10.60 -2.70 -4.68
N ALA A 257 -11.35 -3.13 -3.67
CA ALA A 257 -12.52 -2.41 -3.16
C ALA A 257 -12.17 -1.04 -2.54
N TYR A 258 -10.92 -0.85 -2.13
CA TYR A 258 -10.44 0.42 -1.55
C TYR A 258 -9.86 1.38 -2.59
N CYS A 259 -9.74 0.94 -3.84
CA CYS A 259 -9.31 1.81 -4.93
C CYS A 259 -10.33 2.95 -5.10
N PRO A 260 -9.90 4.21 -5.22
CA PRO A 260 -10.80 5.33 -5.46
C PRO A 260 -11.65 5.11 -6.70
N ALA A 261 -12.91 5.56 -6.65
CA ALA A 261 -13.86 5.40 -7.73
C ALA A 261 -13.30 5.89 -9.06
N ASP A 262 -13.56 5.12 -10.12
CA ASP A 262 -13.17 5.42 -11.50
C ASP A 262 -11.65 5.51 -11.73
N HIS A 263 -10.82 5.05 -10.78
CA HIS A 263 -9.36 5.07 -10.91
C HIS A 263 -8.78 3.68 -11.23
N MET A 264 -7.66 3.72 -11.94
CA MET A 264 -6.79 2.57 -12.21
C MET A 264 -5.34 2.99 -12.01
N TYR A 265 -4.63 2.28 -11.16
CA TYR A 265 -3.20 2.51 -10.90
C TYR A 265 -2.37 1.42 -11.57
N MET A 266 -1.42 1.83 -12.41
CA MET A 266 -0.43 0.93 -13.00
C MET A 266 0.88 1.11 -12.23
N LEU A 267 1.27 0.09 -11.49
CA LEU A 267 2.33 0.15 -10.50
C LEU A 267 3.51 -0.71 -10.88
N ASN A 268 4.70 -0.19 -10.69
CA ASN A 268 5.92 -0.97 -10.63
C ASN A 268 6.26 -1.22 -9.16
N THR A 269 5.95 -2.41 -8.66
CA THR A 269 6.09 -2.75 -7.25
C THR A 269 7.54 -2.70 -6.76
N LYS A 270 8.54 -2.79 -7.63
CA LYS A 270 9.94 -2.60 -7.24
C LYS A 270 10.22 -1.19 -6.70
N THR A 271 9.41 -0.21 -7.12
CA THR A 271 9.55 1.18 -6.70
C THR A 271 8.75 1.52 -5.46
N LEU A 272 7.81 0.65 -5.07
CA LEU A 272 6.93 0.85 -3.93
C LEU A 272 7.31 -0.10 -2.80
N LYS A 273 7.43 0.43 -1.59
CA LYS A 273 7.77 -0.36 -0.39
C LYS A 273 6.92 0.09 0.79
N LEU A 274 6.43 -0.88 1.56
CA LEU A 274 5.89 -0.61 2.89
C LEU A 274 7.02 -0.79 3.90
N LYS A 275 7.47 0.30 4.49
CA LYS A 275 8.49 0.28 5.53
C LYS A 275 7.86 0.38 6.90
N ALA A 276 8.15 -0.60 7.76
CA ALA A 276 7.66 -0.66 9.12
C ALA A 276 8.81 -0.56 10.12
N ALA A 277 8.51 -0.07 11.32
CA ALA A 277 9.46 -0.09 12.41
C ALA A 277 9.58 -1.51 12.98
N PRO A 278 10.79 -1.98 13.30
CA PRO A 278 11.00 -3.30 13.90
C PRO A 278 10.14 -3.48 15.15
N GLY A 279 9.46 -4.61 15.25
CA GLY A 279 8.58 -4.92 16.38
C GLY A 279 7.29 -4.10 16.48
N ARG A 280 6.94 -3.32 15.44
CA ARG A 280 5.69 -2.55 15.38
C ARG A 280 4.89 -2.74 14.09
N LYS A 281 4.92 -3.92 13.54
CA LYS A 281 4.14 -4.32 12.37
C LYS A 281 2.89 -5.06 12.83
N TRP A 282 1.84 -4.32 13.20
CA TRP A 282 0.61 -4.84 13.83
C TRP A 282 0.91 -5.79 14.99
N THR A 283 1.84 -5.37 15.83
CA THR A 283 2.32 -6.18 16.95
C THR A 283 1.55 -5.85 18.21
N ARG A 284 1.23 -6.88 18.97
CA ARG A 284 0.62 -6.76 20.28
C ARG A 284 1.59 -6.17 21.29
N GLY A 285 1.09 -5.25 22.13
CA GLY A 285 1.77 -4.84 23.36
C GLY A 285 1.32 -5.67 24.56
N ASP A 286 2.00 -5.47 25.67
CA ASP A 286 1.67 -6.13 26.92
C ASP A 286 0.33 -5.66 27.48
N LYS A 287 -0.38 -6.56 28.15
CA LYS A 287 -1.59 -6.24 28.93
C LYS A 287 -1.24 -5.21 30.01
N ARG A 288 -2.04 -4.17 30.09
CA ARG A 288 -1.87 -3.07 31.06
C ARG A 288 -3.19 -2.78 31.75
N THR A 289 -3.16 -2.72 33.07
CA THR A 289 -4.27 -2.19 33.87
C THR A 289 -4.18 -0.67 33.87
N ILE A 290 -5.28 -0.01 33.56
CA ILE A 290 -5.34 1.46 33.55
C ILE A 290 -5.45 1.96 35.00
N GLN A 291 -4.62 2.90 35.33
CA GLN A 291 -4.62 3.50 36.66
C GLN A 291 -5.96 4.23 36.93
N ASN A 292 -6.57 3.97 38.07
CA ASN A 292 -7.88 4.50 38.48
C ASN A 292 -9.09 4.04 37.65
N ALA A 293 -8.99 2.91 36.95
CA ALA A 293 -10.10 2.35 36.19
C ALA A 293 -10.12 0.82 36.32
N ASP A 294 -11.33 0.26 36.44
CA ASP A 294 -11.55 -1.20 36.56
C ASP A 294 -11.63 -1.84 35.15
N TYR A 295 -10.55 -1.67 34.36
CA TYR A 295 -10.43 -2.39 33.09
C TYR A 295 -8.96 -2.56 32.67
N ASP A 296 -8.72 -3.64 31.95
CA ASP A 296 -7.45 -3.97 31.35
C ASP A 296 -7.45 -3.67 29.86
N VAL A 297 -6.32 -3.24 29.31
CA VAL A 297 -6.15 -2.97 27.88
C VAL A 297 -4.98 -3.77 27.31
N ILE A 298 -5.21 -4.29 26.12
CA ILE A 298 -4.17 -4.93 25.30
C ILE A 298 -4.05 -4.10 24.02
N PRO A 299 -2.94 -3.40 23.80
CA PRO A 299 -2.75 -2.61 22.60
C PRO A 299 -2.25 -3.43 21.42
N VAL A 300 -2.63 -3.03 20.20
CA VAL A 300 -2.03 -3.48 18.96
C VAL A 300 -1.46 -2.26 18.25
N TRP A 301 -0.21 -2.33 17.84
CA TRP A 301 0.52 -1.22 17.27
C TRP A 301 1.05 -1.50 15.87
N PHE A 302 0.91 -0.52 15.00
CA PHE A 302 1.63 -0.43 13.74
C PHE A 302 2.36 0.92 13.67
N MET A 303 3.58 0.91 13.16
CA MET A 303 4.34 2.12 12.86
C MET A 303 5.11 1.91 11.56
N GLY A 304 4.77 2.70 10.55
CA GLY A 304 5.39 2.57 9.23
C GLY A 304 4.86 3.62 8.26
N ASN A 305 5.31 3.55 7.02
CA ASN A 305 4.73 4.31 5.91
C ASN A 305 4.94 3.59 4.57
N LEU A 306 4.09 3.87 3.60
CA LEU A 306 4.29 3.50 2.23
C LEU A 306 5.27 4.50 1.60
N THR A 307 6.28 4.01 0.91
CA THR A 307 7.35 4.81 0.31
C THR A 307 7.51 4.50 -1.17
N VAL A 308 8.02 5.46 -1.92
CA VAL A 308 8.35 5.31 -3.33
C VAL A 308 9.74 5.87 -3.59
N ASN A 309 10.56 5.15 -4.35
CA ASN A 309 11.88 5.63 -4.76
C ASN A 309 11.92 6.18 -6.19
N ASN A 310 10.94 5.84 -7.02
CA ASN A 310 10.82 6.35 -8.39
C ASN A 310 9.34 6.45 -8.80
N ARG A 311 8.80 7.68 -8.76
CA ARG A 311 7.39 7.93 -9.11
C ARG A 311 7.13 7.80 -10.61
N ARG A 312 8.10 8.12 -11.46
CA ARG A 312 7.97 8.10 -12.92
C ARG A 312 7.63 6.71 -13.48
N ARG A 313 7.85 5.65 -12.71
CA ARG A 313 7.55 4.25 -13.10
C ARG A 313 6.11 3.85 -12.82
N ASN A 314 5.30 4.75 -12.28
CA ASN A 314 3.93 4.49 -11.90
C ASN A 314 2.99 5.42 -12.67
N ALA A 315 1.78 4.94 -12.95
CA ALA A 315 0.77 5.71 -13.64
C ALA A 315 -0.58 5.63 -12.93
N VAL A 316 -1.38 6.68 -13.10
CA VAL A 316 -2.79 6.70 -12.75
C VAL A 316 -3.62 7.06 -13.97
N LEU A 317 -4.74 6.35 -14.13
CA LEU A 317 -5.77 6.61 -15.13
C LEU A 317 -7.08 6.85 -14.41
N LYS A 318 -7.88 7.79 -14.90
CA LYS A 318 -9.23 8.04 -14.40
C LYS A 318 -10.22 7.99 -15.53
N THR A 319 -11.25 7.19 -15.36
CA THR A 319 -12.33 7.05 -16.34
C THR A 319 -13.47 8.02 -16.02
N THR A 320 -14.13 8.53 -17.06
CA THR A 320 -15.34 9.36 -16.94
C THR A 320 -16.34 8.86 -17.96
N VAL A 321 -17.47 8.35 -17.48
CA VAL A 321 -18.59 7.93 -18.34
C VAL A 321 -19.55 9.10 -18.52
N SER A 322 -19.85 9.44 -19.76
CA SER A 322 -20.77 10.50 -20.16
C SER A 322 -22.09 9.94 -20.70
#